data_d92f9a1575c2dc66231002e034d60ee8
#
_entry.id   d92f9a1575c2dc66231002e034d60ee8
#
_cell.length_a   1.000
_cell.length_b   1.000
_cell.length_c   1.000
_cell.angle_alpha   90.00
_cell.angle_beta   90.00
_cell.angle_gamma   90.00
#
_symmetry.space_group_name_H-M   'P 1'
#
loop_
_entity.id
_entity.type
_entity.pdbx_description
1 polymer ?
#
loop_
_entity_poly.entity_id
_entity_poly.type
_entity_poly.pdbx_seq_one_letter_code
_entity_poly.pdbx_strand_id
1 'polypeptide(L)'
;MIERAYSQFETSDKNLNSAYKDLLTKYRNYPNFIKKLKIAQRLWIKYRDALIDMEFPSDEPRLDYGSVYPFCVLAFKTKLTKKRTTELLNYMNYEEGNVCAGGPVD
;
A
#
# COMPACT_ATOMS: atom_id res chain seq x y z
N MET A 1 19.72 3.03 13.26
CA MET A 1 18.44 2.32 13.42
C MET A 1 17.31 2.99 12.66
N ILE A 2 17.09 4.29 12.89
CA ILE A 2 16.04 5.04 12.17
C ILE A 2 16.33 5.14 10.67
N GLU A 3 17.58 5.30 10.29
CA GLU A 3 18.01 5.39 8.90
C GLU A 3 17.70 4.13 8.12
N ARG A 4 17.87 2.96 8.77
CA ARG A 4 17.55 1.67 8.17
C ARG A 4 16.03 1.51 7.99
N ALA A 5 15.26 1.93 8.99
CA ALA A 5 13.79 1.89 8.91
C ALA A 5 13.29 2.78 7.79
N TYR A 6 13.89 3.97 7.63
CA TYR A 6 13.55 4.89 6.57
C TYR A 6 13.86 4.30 5.19
N SER A 7 15.04 3.70 5.06
CA SER A 7 15.46 3.04 3.82
C SER A 7 14.55 1.87 3.45
N GLN A 8 14.14 1.08 4.44
CA GLN A 8 13.20 -0.03 4.23
C GLN A 8 11.83 0.48 3.76
N PHE A 9 11.35 1.58 4.33
CA PHE A 9 10.12 2.18 3.88
C PHE A 9 10.23 2.71 2.46
N GLU A 10 11.30 3.42 2.11
CA GLU A 10 11.52 3.92 0.75
C GLU A 10 11.51 2.79 -0.27
N THR A 11 12.17 1.68 0.04
CA THR A 11 12.18 0.50 -0.83
C THR A 11 10.78 -0.09 -1.00
N SER A 12 10.03 -0.23 0.09
CA SER A 12 8.67 -0.76 0.02
C SER A 12 7.74 0.17 -0.76
N ASP A 13 7.93 1.48 -0.64
CA ASP A 13 7.16 2.47 -1.37
C ASP A 13 7.45 2.42 -2.88
N LYS A 14 8.72 2.28 -3.26
CA LYS A 14 9.11 2.09 -4.66
C LYS A 14 8.51 0.81 -5.24
N ASN A 15 8.52 -0.28 -4.47
CA ASN A 15 7.94 -1.55 -4.91
C ASN A 15 6.43 -1.43 -5.11
N LEU A 16 5.74 -0.71 -4.23
CA LEU A 16 4.32 -0.46 -4.37
C LEU A 16 4.03 0.33 -5.64
N ASN A 17 4.77 1.41 -5.86
CA ASN A 17 4.59 2.26 -7.04
C ASN A 17 4.89 1.49 -8.32
N SER A 18 5.89 0.62 -8.30
CA SER A 18 6.24 -0.23 -9.45
C SER A 18 5.11 -1.22 -9.76
N ALA A 19 4.58 -1.90 -8.74
CA ALA A 19 3.45 -2.82 -8.91
C ALA A 19 2.22 -2.10 -9.48
N TYR A 20 1.92 -0.91 -8.97
CA TYR A 20 0.81 -0.10 -9.43
C TYR A 20 0.97 0.28 -10.92
N LYS A 21 2.15 0.76 -11.29
CA LYS A 21 2.45 1.13 -12.69
C LYS A 21 2.36 -0.08 -13.62
N ASP A 22 2.84 -1.23 -13.17
CA ASP A 22 2.77 -2.46 -13.96
C ASP A 22 1.32 -2.86 -14.23
N LEU A 23 0.44 -2.71 -13.25
CA LEU A 23 -0.99 -2.96 -13.44
C LEU A 23 -1.62 -1.98 -14.43
N LEU A 24 -1.28 -0.70 -14.33
CA LEU A 24 -1.77 0.32 -15.25
C LEU A 24 -1.36 -0.01 -16.69
N THR A 25 -0.14 -0.49 -16.87
CA THR A 25 0.37 -0.88 -18.19
C THR A 25 -0.30 -2.15 -18.71
N LYS A 26 -0.34 -3.17 -17.87
CA LYS A 26 -0.89 -4.48 -18.23
C LYS A 26 -2.36 -4.40 -18.64
N TYR A 27 -3.13 -3.61 -17.90
CA TYR A 27 -4.58 -3.54 -18.10
C TYR A 27 -5.04 -2.23 -18.74
N ARG A 28 -4.16 -1.58 -19.50
CA ARG A 28 -4.45 -0.30 -20.18
C ARG A 28 -5.68 -0.34 -21.08
N ASN A 29 -6.01 -1.52 -21.60
CA ASN A 29 -7.17 -1.72 -22.47
C ASN A 29 -8.46 -2.05 -21.71
N TYR A 30 -8.43 -1.95 -20.37
CA TYR A 30 -9.58 -2.20 -19.51
C TYR A 30 -9.92 -0.91 -18.76
N PRO A 31 -10.56 0.07 -19.40
CA PRO A 31 -10.71 1.41 -18.83
C PRO A 31 -11.49 1.45 -17.53
N ASN A 32 -12.50 0.61 -17.36
CA ASN A 32 -13.24 0.56 -16.11
C ASN A 32 -12.40 0.04 -14.95
N PHE A 33 -11.60 -1.00 -15.20
CA PHE A 33 -10.68 -1.52 -14.19
C PHE A 33 -9.66 -0.46 -13.79
N ILE A 34 -9.04 0.21 -14.77
CA ILE A 34 -8.04 1.25 -14.52
C ILE A 34 -8.63 2.40 -13.71
N LYS A 35 -9.84 2.87 -14.06
CA LYS A 35 -10.50 3.94 -13.34
C LYS A 35 -10.71 3.58 -11.88
N LYS A 36 -11.23 2.38 -11.63
CA LYS A 36 -11.53 1.91 -10.27
C LYS A 36 -10.28 1.56 -9.48
N LEU A 37 -9.24 1.06 -10.14
CA LEU A 37 -7.94 0.84 -9.53
C LEU A 37 -7.34 2.16 -9.01
N LYS A 38 -7.39 3.22 -9.80
CA LYS A 38 -6.90 4.54 -9.40
C LYS A 38 -7.64 5.08 -8.18
N ILE A 39 -8.96 4.90 -8.15
CA ILE A 39 -9.79 5.32 -7.01
C ILE A 39 -9.42 4.50 -5.76
N ALA A 40 -9.36 3.18 -5.92
CA ALA A 40 -9.05 2.28 -4.81
C ALA A 40 -7.67 2.56 -4.23
N GLN A 41 -6.67 2.79 -5.09
CA GLN A 41 -5.30 3.07 -4.62
C GLN A 41 -5.24 4.40 -3.86
N ARG A 42 -5.96 5.40 -4.31
CA ARG A 42 -6.04 6.70 -3.63
C ARG A 42 -6.68 6.57 -2.25
N LEU A 43 -7.76 5.81 -2.17
CA LEU A 43 -8.45 5.54 -0.90
C LEU A 43 -7.60 4.69 0.02
N TRP A 44 -6.81 3.75 -0.53
CA TRP A 44 -5.92 2.93 0.26
C TRP A 44 -4.84 3.78 0.95
N ILE A 45 -4.26 4.75 0.25
CA ILE A 45 -3.27 5.64 0.85
C ILE A 45 -3.87 6.39 2.06
N LYS A 46 -5.09 6.89 1.92
CA LYS A 46 -5.80 7.56 3.03
C LYS A 46 -6.08 6.60 4.17
N TYR A 47 -6.48 5.38 3.85
CA TYR A 47 -6.74 4.34 4.84
C TYR A 47 -5.48 3.96 5.59
N ARG A 48 -4.35 3.77 4.89
CA ARG A 48 -3.06 3.50 5.51
C ARG A 48 -2.70 4.58 6.52
N ASP A 49 -2.82 5.85 6.13
CA ASP A 49 -2.48 6.96 7.00
C ASP A 49 -3.41 7.03 8.21
N ALA A 50 -4.68 6.75 8.03
CA ALA A 50 -5.65 6.66 9.12
C ALA A 50 -5.33 5.49 10.08
N LEU A 51 -4.87 4.35 9.56
CA LEU A 51 -4.45 3.22 10.39
C LEU A 51 -3.25 3.58 11.26
N ILE A 52 -2.30 4.35 10.72
CA ILE A 52 -1.14 4.82 11.48
C ILE A 52 -1.60 5.72 12.64
N ASP A 53 -2.53 6.63 12.38
CA ASP A 53 -3.09 7.50 13.41
C ASP A 53 -3.83 6.69 14.48
N MET A 54 -4.55 5.66 14.09
CA MET A 54 -5.24 4.76 15.02
C MET A 54 -4.26 3.95 15.88
N GLU A 55 -3.18 3.46 15.26
CA GLU A 55 -2.17 2.66 15.97
C GLU A 55 -1.39 3.50 16.98
N PHE A 56 -1.17 4.77 16.69
CA PHE A 56 -0.42 5.70 17.54
C PHE A 56 -1.26 6.95 17.82
N PRO A 57 -2.36 6.83 18.61
CA PRO A 57 -3.36 7.91 18.74
C PRO A 57 -2.97 9.05 19.68
N SER A 58 -1.80 8.98 20.32
CA SER A 58 -1.39 9.96 21.32
C SER A 58 -1.16 11.35 20.72
N ASP A 59 -1.59 12.38 21.43
CA ASP A 59 -1.26 13.78 21.10
C ASP A 59 0.17 14.14 21.46
N GLU A 60 0.81 13.33 22.33
CA GLU A 60 2.19 13.52 22.76
C GLU A 60 2.96 12.21 22.56
N PRO A 61 3.20 11.81 21.29
CA PRO A 61 3.71 10.45 21.01
C PRO A 61 5.09 10.17 21.59
N ARG A 62 5.99 11.15 21.65
CA ARG A 62 7.31 10.92 22.24
C ARG A 62 7.25 10.66 23.73
N LEU A 63 6.27 11.25 24.41
CA LEU A 63 6.05 11.04 25.82
C LEU A 63 5.44 9.64 26.07
N ASP A 64 4.43 9.27 25.28
CA ASP A 64 3.70 8.01 25.47
C ASP A 64 4.44 6.80 24.89
N TYR A 65 5.16 6.95 23.79
CA TYR A 65 5.82 5.84 23.09
C TYR A 65 7.35 5.90 23.15
N GLY A 66 7.91 6.99 23.70
CA GLY A 66 9.35 7.17 23.84
C GLY A 66 10.04 7.63 22.56
N SER A 67 11.38 7.66 22.61
CA SER A 67 12.22 8.12 21.51
C SER A 67 12.20 7.18 20.30
N VAL A 68 11.72 5.94 20.46
CA VAL A 68 11.59 4.98 19.36
C VAL A 68 10.36 5.22 18.48
N TYR A 69 9.50 6.17 18.85
CA TYR A 69 8.25 6.42 18.14
C TYR A 69 8.43 6.58 16.62
N PRO A 70 9.37 7.40 16.11
CA PRO A 70 9.53 7.53 14.65
C PRO A 70 9.89 6.22 13.97
N PHE A 71 10.70 5.39 14.61
CA PHE A 71 11.03 4.05 14.12
C PHE A 71 9.79 3.16 14.05
N CYS A 72 8.96 3.18 15.08
CA CYS A 72 7.75 2.37 15.15
C CYS A 72 6.75 2.75 14.06
N VAL A 73 6.58 4.05 13.79
CA VAL A 73 5.73 4.54 12.71
C VAL A 73 6.21 4.03 11.35
N LEU A 74 7.50 4.15 11.08
CA LEU A 74 8.08 3.68 9.82
C LEU A 74 7.95 2.17 9.64
N ALA A 75 8.18 1.40 10.71
CA ALA A 75 8.04 -0.05 10.65
C ALA A 75 6.59 -0.46 10.35
N PHE A 76 5.63 0.18 10.99
CA PHE A 76 4.21 -0.09 10.76
C PHE A 76 3.79 0.29 9.35
N LYS A 77 4.20 1.47 8.89
CA LYS A 77 3.92 1.96 7.54
C LYS A 77 4.50 1.05 6.46
N THR A 78 5.73 0.57 6.68
CA THR A 78 6.40 -0.40 5.79
C THR A 78 5.61 -1.69 5.69
N LYS A 79 5.15 -2.21 6.82
CA LYS A 79 4.34 -3.43 6.88
C LYS A 79 3.07 -3.30 6.05
N LEU A 80 2.34 -2.19 6.22
CA LEU A 80 1.10 -1.93 5.49
C LEU A 80 1.37 -1.80 3.98
N THR A 81 2.45 -1.11 3.62
CA THR A 81 2.83 -0.88 2.23
C THR A 81 3.19 -2.20 1.53
N LYS A 82 3.95 -3.07 2.19
CA LYS A 82 4.28 -4.40 1.66
C LYS A 82 3.03 -5.25 1.45
N LYS A 83 2.11 -5.19 2.37
CA LYS A 83 0.84 -5.93 2.26
C LYS A 83 0.06 -5.48 1.02
N ARG A 84 -0.02 -4.18 0.79
CA ARG A 84 -0.72 -3.64 -0.38
C ARG A 84 -0.02 -4.05 -1.69
N THR A 85 1.30 -4.04 -1.72
CA THR A 85 2.06 -4.49 -2.88
C THR A 85 1.69 -5.93 -3.25
N THR A 86 1.62 -6.82 -2.26
CA THR A 86 1.20 -8.21 -2.48
C THR A 86 -0.22 -8.28 -3.05
N GLU A 87 -1.15 -7.48 -2.52
CA GLU A 87 -2.52 -7.42 -3.03
C GLU A 87 -2.56 -7.00 -4.50
N LEU A 88 -1.78 -5.97 -4.86
CA LEU A 88 -1.72 -5.51 -6.25
C LEU A 88 -1.08 -6.56 -7.18
N LEU A 89 -0.01 -7.21 -6.73
CA LEU A 89 0.66 -8.23 -7.52
C LEU A 89 -0.22 -9.43 -7.80
N ASN A 90 -1.20 -9.71 -6.94
CA ASN A 90 -2.14 -10.81 -7.17
C ASN A 90 -2.97 -10.58 -8.45
N TYR A 91 -3.20 -9.34 -8.85
CA TYR A 91 -3.89 -9.03 -10.10
C TYR A 91 -3.03 -9.26 -11.34
N MET A 92 -1.72 -9.38 -11.19
CA MET A 92 -0.83 -9.71 -12.32
C MET A 92 -1.04 -11.14 -12.82
N ASN A 93 -1.56 -12.01 -11.95
CA ASN A 93 -1.79 -13.41 -12.24
C ASN A 93 -3.29 -13.73 -12.34
N TYR A 94 -4.09 -12.77 -12.77
CA TYR A 94 -5.52 -12.96 -12.93
C TYR A 94 -5.82 -14.12 -13.88
N GLU A 95 -6.69 -15.03 -13.43
CA GLU A 95 -7.15 -16.16 -14.23
C GLU A 95 -8.53 -15.89 -14.80
N GLU A 96 -8.62 -15.87 -16.12
CA GLU A 96 -9.88 -15.72 -16.83
C GLU A 96 -10.78 -16.92 -16.54
N GLY A 97 -12.06 -16.68 -16.31
CA GLY A 97 -13.04 -17.72 -16.02
C GLY A 97 -13.31 -17.94 -14.53
N ASN A 98 -12.52 -17.36 -13.64
CA ASN A 98 -12.81 -17.41 -12.21
C ASN A 98 -13.70 -16.23 -11.83
N VAL A 99 -15.02 -16.42 -11.94
CA VAL A 99 -16.00 -15.35 -11.75
C VAL A 99 -16.00 -14.78 -10.33
N CYS A 100 -15.65 -15.60 -9.34
CA CYS A 100 -15.59 -15.13 -7.94
C CYS A 100 -14.38 -14.29 -7.66
N ALA A 101 -13.29 -14.48 -8.40
CA ALA A 101 -12.10 -13.68 -8.26
C ALA A 101 -12.30 -12.26 -8.82
N GLY A 102 -13.28 -12.08 -9.72
CA GLY A 102 -13.49 -10.80 -10.38
C GLY A 102 -12.33 -10.48 -11.31
N GLY A 103 -11.73 -9.31 -11.12
CA GLY A 103 -10.57 -8.90 -11.88
C GLY A 103 -10.92 -8.02 -13.07
N PRO A 104 -9.93 -7.75 -13.94
CA PRO A 104 -10.14 -6.83 -15.04
C PRO A 104 -11.16 -7.32 -16.06
N VAL A 105 -12.19 -6.51 -16.27
CA VAL A 105 -13.15 -6.66 -17.37
C VAL A 105 -13.31 -5.30 -18.02
N ASP A 106 -13.66 -5.31 -19.27
CA ASP A 106 -13.84 -4.08 -20.02
C ASP A 106 -15.16 -3.38 -19.71
#